data_0a7e8af5c31c66ca17a5f5f7c462342b
#
_entry.id   0a7e8af5c31c66ca17a5f5f7c462342b
#
_cell.length_a   1.000
_cell.length_b   1.000
_cell.length_c   1.000
_cell.angle_alpha   90.00
_cell.angle_beta   90.00
_cell.angle_gamma   90.00
#
_symmetry.space_group_name_H-M   'P 1'
#
loop_
_entity.id
_entity.type
_entity.pdbx_description
1 polymer ?
#
loop_
_entity_poly.entity_id
_entity_poly.type
_entity_poly.pdbx_seq_one_letter_code
_entity_poly.pdbx_strand_id
1 'polypeptide(L)'
;MTSILDSKRITEMAKAHFAEKRAGMRLDGWFIAKEAELNLSEKYKDENEEVKKALILRDIIETIPLYLTDSQIFAGSQDDAFARSYALINPTFKVEEFSGYCDPTAVFGDIEPNDEFTAERIAAARAKFAETEYAEKLREVYAEAEPYTKEVIFFFEQVTGHLIPDVRFAIKHGVRAMIDSIKDKSGDGYKAFAIALECAAILANRYADMAAEQKKTASPERREQLEIMERTLRKVPEHGADDLYEAIQSFMIIWQIMCLEQTPNPFAFSVGNADRIFEPYRNGLDRDTTAALLKHFLVFFNVADRSWAISQNIIISGRDIDGNDLTNPTTYALMDAYFDMNLPQPILSVKLHKNTPAKLYEEMGRFLFSPGVLTPSFFNDDSLYAVLSAHGVADEDLPDISIAGCQEPLVMGKDNGNTTNSWLNLPKILEMTLTGGISTVTGEKLVDVEACPLENIREDFYKNVQRFVDEMAKAANGASRAISTQRVPFLSCLMGGLENGIDERDIHKQGTKYNGSGCLIHGVSVIADSFAAIDKLLAERPQDSDKLVDALKANFKGYEELREFLPSADKFGNNIEKVDNEAAEIASKVADIVAGEKNYLGNPFRPDFSSPSTHLLYGY
;
A
#
# COMPACT_ATOMS: atom_id res chain seq x y z
N MET A 1 23.27 21.54 1.37
CA MET A 1 23.25 21.36 -0.10
C MET A 1 22.90 22.66 -0.82
N THR A 2 21.85 23.33 -0.45
CA THR A 2 21.42 24.62 -1.03
C THR A 2 22.43 25.79 -0.84
N SER A 3 23.42 25.62 0.00
CA SER A 3 24.53 26.58 0.14
C SER A 3 25.57 26.53 -0.99
N ILE A 4 25.57 25.47 -1.80
CA ILE A 4 26.54 25.25 -2.89
C ILE A 4 25.90 25.04 -4.24
N LEU A 5 24.62 24.63 -4.29
CA LEU A 5 23.87 24.40 -5.51
C LEU A 5 22.60 25.26 -5.52
N ASP A 6 22.30 25.86 -6.66
CA ASP A 6 21.03 26.55 -6.87
C ASP A 6 19.89 25.54 -7.20
N SER A 7 18.65 26.01 -7.17
CA SER A 7 17.46 25.21 -7.42
C SER A 7 17.45 24.56 -8.80
N LYS A 8 18.01 25.25 -9.81
CA LYS A 8 18.12 24.72 -11.19
C LYS A 8 19.06 23.51 -11.22
N ARG A 9 20.25 23.63 -10.65
CA ARG A 9 21.25 22.55 -10.62
C ARG A 9 20.74 21.36 -9.82
N ILE A 10 20.09 21.58 -8.67
CA ILE A 10 19.45 20.54 -7.86
C ILE A 10 18.39 19.80 -8.71
N THR A 11 17.54 20.52 -9.44
CA THR A 11 16.54 19.93 -10.35
C THR A 11 17.16 19.13 -11.49
N GLU A 12 18.24 19.63 -12.10
CA GLU A 12 18.97 18.89 -13.16
C GLU A 12 19.52 17.57 -12.63
N MET A 13 20.07 17.56 -11.43
CA MET A 13 20.55 16.33 -10.80
C MET A 13 19.41 15.35 -10.49
N ALA A 14 18.24 15.81 -10.03
CA ALA A 14 17.08 14.95 -9.84
C ALA A 14 16.63 14.28 -11.14
N LYS A 15 16.56 15.04 -12.23
CA LYS A 15 16.24 14.50 -13.58
C LYS A 15 17.30 13.52 -14.07
N ALA A 16 18.58 13.80 -13.85
CA ALA A 16 19.66 12.90 -14.20
C ALA A 16 19.57 11.59 -13.43
N HIS A 17 19.32 11.66 -12.10
CA HIS A 17 19.15 10.48 -11.26
C HIS A 17 17.96 9.63 -11.71
N PHE A 18 16.84 10.26 -12.02
CA PHE A 18 15.69 9.53 -12.58
C PHE A 18 15.98 8.89 -13.93
N ALA A 19 16.79 9.54 -14.78
CA ALA A 19 17.14 9.04 -16.10
C ALA A 19 18.23 7.96 -16.09
N GLU A 20 18.96 7.80 -14.98
CA GLU A 20 19.99 6.78 -14.88
C GLU A 20 19.40 5.40 -15.18
N LYS A 21 20.00 4.74 -16.19
CA LYS A 21 19.68 3.36 -16.51
C LYS A 21 20.59 2.47 -15.67
N ARG A 22 20.00 1.70 -14.80
CA ARG A 22 20.75 0.69 -14.08
C ARG A 22 21.01 -0.49 -15.01
N ALA A 23 22.28 -0.85 -15.16
CA ALA A 23 22.68 -2.02 -15.94
C ALA A 23 22.29 -3.28 -15.15
N GLY A 24 21.30 -4.02 -15.66
CA GLY A 24 20.83 -5.25 -15.06
C GLY A 24 20.00 -5.05 -13.78
N MET A 25 19.46 -6.14 -13.24
CA MET A 25 18.80 -6.14 -11.95
C MET A 25 19.86 -6.11 -10.85
N ARG A 26 19.71 -5.19 -9.89
CA ARG A 26 20.51 -5.21 -8.67
C ARG A 26 19.81 -6.04 -7.62
N LEU A 27 20.59 -6.81 -6.88
CA LEU A 27 20.12 -7.60 -5.74
C LEU A 27 20.49 -6.93 -4.40
N ASP A 28 20.70 -5.64 -4.41
CA ASP A 28 21.07 -4.82 -3.24
C ASP A 28 19.85 -4.27 -2.47
N GLY A 29 18.67 -4.72 -2.86
CA GLY A 29 17.44 -4.35 -2.20
C GLY A 29 16.81 -5.48 -1.39
N TRP A 30 15.49 -5.53 -1.47
CA TRP A 30 14.66 -6.43 -0.67
C TRP A 30 14.97 -7.92 -0.91
N PHE A 31 15.33 -8.34 -2.14
CA PHE A 31 15.67 -9.75 -2.41
C PHE A 31 16.87 -10.21 -1.58
N ILE A 32 17.96 -9.41 -1.55
CA ILE A 32 19.14 -9.74 -0.73
C ILE A 32 18.77 -9.77 0.75
N ALA A 33 17.94 -8.83 1.22
CA ALA A 33 17.47 -8.81 2.59
C ALA A 33 16.70 -10.10 2.94
N LYS A 34 15.81 -10.56 2.07
CA LYS A 34 15.03 -11.79 2.31
C LYS A 34 15.89 -13.05 2.21
N GLU A 35 16.79 -13.13 1.26
CA GLU A 35 17.76 -14.24 1.16
C GLU A 35 18.65 -14.32 2.42
N ALA A 36 19.12 -13.17 2.90
CA ALA A 36 19.88 -13.08 4.15
C ALA A 36 19.04 -13.50 5.37
N GLU A 37 17.79 -13.03 5.45
CA GLU A 37 16.85 -13.43 6.53
C GLU A 37 16.69 -14.94 6.61
N LEU A 38 16.43 -15.61 5.46
CA LEU A 38 16.30 -17.06 5.39
C LEU A 38 17.58 -17.80 5.84
N ASN A 39 18.76 -17.23 5.54
CA ASN A 39 20.05 -17.82 5.93
C ASN A 39 20.40 -17.56 7.39
N LEU A 40 19.97 -16.44 7.97
CA LEU A 40 20.30 -16.03 9.34
C LEU A 40 19.34 -16.59 10.39
N SER A 41 18.20 -17.12 9.99
CA SER A 41 17.16 -17.61 10.90
C SER A 41 17.71 -18.66 11.91
N GLU A 42 18.59 -19.54 11.48
CA GLU A 42 19.20 -20.56 12.35
C GLU A 42 20.22 -19.97 13.34
N LYS A 43 20.88 -18.85 12.97
CA LYS A 43 21.86 -18.15 13.84
C LYS A 43 21.23 -17.69 15.15
N TYR A 44 19.96 -17.29 15.12
CA TYR A 44 19.23 -16.69 16.24
C TYR A 44 18.05 -17.53 16.72
N LYS A 45 18.08 -18.85 16.50
CA LYS A 45 16.97 -19.74 16.83
C LYS A 45 16.59 -19.82 18.31
N ASP A 46 17.53 -19.49 19.20
CA ASP A 46 17.32 -19.53 20.66
C ASP A 46 16.78 -18.20 21.23
N GLU A 47 16.66 -17.14 20.38
CA GLU A 47 16.09 -15.86 20.77
C GLU A 47 14.56 -15.86 20.62
N ASN A 48 13.88 -14.98 21.38
CA ASN A 48 12.48 -14.68 21.15
C ASN A 48 12.28 -14.14 19.71
N GLU A 49 11.15 -14.43 19.06
CA GLU A 49 10.91 -14.09 17.64
C GLU A 49 11.05 -12.58 17.33
N GLU A 50 10.61 -11.69 18.21
CA GLU A 50 10.75 -10.25 18.03
C GLU A 50 12.22 -9.82 18.06
N VAL A 51 12.97 -10.31 19.05
CA VAL A 51 14.41 -10.05 19.21
C VAL A 51 15.21 -10.68 18.07
N LYS A 52 14.85 -11.90 17.67
CA LYS A 52 15.44 -12.61 16.53
C LYS A 52 15.32 -11.78 15.24
N LYS A 53 14.12 -11.26 14.94
CA LYS A 53 13.88 -10.44 13.76
C LYS A 53 14.70 -9.14 13.78
N ALA A 54 14.77 -8.46 14.93
CA ALA A 54 15.58 -7.26 15.08
C ALA A 54 17.09 -7.52 14.89
N LEU A 55 17.60 -8.66 15.40
CA LEU A 55 19.00 -9.06 15.22
C LEU A 55 19.30 -9.41 13.75
N ILE A 56 18.39 -10.11 13.09
CA ILE A 56 18.51 -10.41 11.64
C ILE A 56 18.50 -9.11 10.83
N LEU A 57 17.59 -8.19 11.12
CA LEU A 57 17.55 -6.87 10.46
C LEU A 57 18.89 -6.14 10.63
N ARG A 58 19.48 -6.16 11.84
CA ARG A 58 20.78 -5.54 12.07
C ARG A 58 21.88 -6.18 11.22
N ASP A 59 21.98 -7.50 11.18
CA ASP A 59 22.97 -8.20 10.35
C ASP A 59 22.79 -7.84 8.86
N ILE A 60 21.53 -7.74 8.38
CA ILE A 60 21.23 -7.29 7.01
C ILE A 60 21.73 -5.86 6.79
N ILE A 61 21.38 -4.94 7.68
CA ILE A 61 21.77 -3.52 7.57
C ILE A 61 23.28 -3.34 7.65
N GLU A 62 23.99 -4.17 8.40
CA GLU A 62 25.47 -4.15 8.48
C GLU A 62 26.15 -4.65 7.20
N THR A 63 25.49 -5.50 6.42
CA THR A 63 26.14 -6.24 5.32
C THR A 63 25.58 -5.96 3.93
N ILE A 64 24.33 -5.48 3.81
CA ILE A 64 23.71 -5.24 2.50
C ILE A 64 24.59 -4.32 1.62
N PRO A 65 24.77 -4.63 0.32
CA PRO A 65 25.49 -3.73 -0.59
C PRO A 65 24.80 -2.37 -0.69
N LEU A 66 25.60 -1.32 -0.67
CA LEU A 66 25.14 0.06 -0.83
C LEU A 66 25.79 0.69 -2.06
N TYR A 67 25.13 1.69 -2.62
CA TYR A 67 25.74 2.51 -3.66
C TYR A 67 25.26 3.94 -3.62
N LEU A 68 26.05 4.83 -4.20
CA LEU A 68 25.80 6.25 -4.28
C LEU A 68 26.28 6.73 -5.65
N THR A 69 25.39 7.24 -6.49
CA THR A 69 25.70 7.73 -7.82
C THR A 69 26.06 9.21 -7.83
N ASP A 70 26.68 9.69 -8.92
CA ASP A 70 27.09 11.10 -9.02
C ASP A 70 25.91 12.08 -9.11
N SER A 71 24.74 11.62 -9.52
CA SER A 71 23.53 12.44 -9.60
C SER A 71 22.74 12.52 -8.28
N GLN A 72 23.03 11.66 -7.31
CA GLN A 72 22.38 11.67 -6.01
C GLN A 72 22.95 12.77 -5.11
N ILE A 73 22.04 13.56 -4.51
CA ILE A 73 22.37 14.49 -3.42
C ILE A 73 21.91 13.98 -2.06
N PHE A 74 21.11 12.91 -2.04
CA PHE A 74 20.68 12.17 -0.86
C PHE A 74 21.13 10.72 -0.97
N ALA A 75 21.49 10.13 0.16
CA ALA A 75 21.76 8.71 0.26
C ALA A 75 20.47 7.94 0.60
N GLY A 76 20.47 6.67 0.29
CA GLY A 76 19.31 5.80 0.47
C GLY A 76 18.72 5.36 -0.86
N SER A 77 18.05 4.23 -0.83
CA SER A 77 17.50 3.62 -2.02
C SER A 77 16.26 2.80 -1.65
N GLN A 78 15.28 2.83 -2.55
CA GLN A 78 14.16 1.89 -2.56
C GLN A 78 14.21 1.06 -3.83
N ASP A 79 15.38 0.59 -4.20
CA ASP A 79 15.64 0.03 -5.52
C ASP A 79 15.73 -1.46 -5.60
N ASP A 80 14.98 -2.11 -4.85
CA ASP A 80 14.67 -3.47 -5.14
C ASP A 80 13.77 -3.54 -6.38
N ALA A 81 13.99 -4.52 -7.17
CA ALA A 81 13.05 -4.96 -8.17
C ALA A 81 11.87 -5.62 -7.43
N PHE A 82 11.18 -4.81 -6.65
CA PHE A 82 10.32 -5.20 -5.55
C PHE A 82 9.24 -6.19 -5.95
N ALA A 83 8.41 -5.87 -6.92
CA ALA A 83 7.33 -6.76 -7.36
C ALA A 83 7.89 -8.06 -7.94
N ARG A 84 9.00 -7.98 -8.64
CA ARG A 84 9.70 -9.13 -9.21
C ARG A 84 10.29 -10.02 -8.13
N SER A 85 10.97 -9.41 -7.16
CA SER A 85 11.57 -10.14 -6.04
C SER A 85 10.50 -10.85 -5.21
N TYR A 86 9.37 -10.21 -4.97
CA TYR A 86 8.26 -10.80 -4.23
C TYR A 86 7.68 -12.03 -4.95
N ALA A 87 7.33 -11.91 -6.22
CA ALA A 87 6.81 -13.03 -7.02
C ALA A 87 7.82 -14.20 -7.09
N LEU A 88 9.11 -13.91 -6.98
CA LEU A 88 10.17 -14.92 -7.00
C LEU A 88 10.33 -15.66 -5.68
N ILE A 89 10.12 -15.00 -4.55
CA ILE A 89 10.36 -15.58 -3.23
C ILE A 89 9.11 -16.22 -2.65
N ASN A 90 7.93 -15.67 -2.88
CA ASN A 90 6.70 -16.21 -2.34
C ASN A 90 6.03 -17.21 -3.28
N PRO A 91 6.22 -18.53 -3.08
CA PRO A 91 5.63 -19.55 -3.95
C PRO A 91 4.11 -19.71 -3.77
N THR A 92 3.54 -19.12 -2.73
CA THR A 92 2.09 -19.19 -2.46
C THR A 92 1.34 -18.00 -3.04
N PHE A 93 2.05 -16.99 -3.55
CA PHE A 93 1.46 -15.83 -4.15
C PHE A 93 0.91 -16.16 -5.53
N LYS A 94 -0.40 -16.24 -5.62
CA LYS A 94 -1.13 -16.63 -6.84
C LYS A 94 -1.36 -15.46 -7.82
N VAL A 95 -0.57 -14.44 -7.78
CA VAL A 95 -0.62 -13.33 -8.74
C VAL A 95 -0.32 -13.82 -10.17
N GLU A 96 0.31 -14.96 -10.30
CA GLU A 96 0.48 -15.69 -11.57
C GLU A 96 -0.87 -15.93 -12.29
N GLU A 97 -1.94 -16.07 -11.54
CA GLU A 97 -3.30 -16.23 -12.05
C GLU A 97 -3.96 -14.88 -12.39
N PHE A 98 -3.35 -13.78 -12.01
CA PHE A 98 -3.76 -12.42 -12.35
C PHE A 98 -3.14 -11.98 -13.67
N SER A 99 -3.64 -12.51 -14.78
CA SER A 99 -3.48 -12.01 -16.15
C SER A 99 -2.15 -11.29 -16.46
N GLY A 100 -1.01 -11.92 -16.17
CA GLY A 100 0.33 -11.38 -16.49
C GLY A 100 0.80 -10.25 -15.60
N TYR A 101 0.02 -9.82 -14.62
CA TYR A 101 0.40 -8.70 -13.75
C TYR A 101 1.62 -9.02 -12.87
N CYS A 102 1.84 -10.29 -12.55
CA CYS A 102 3.03 -10.80 -11.88
C CYS A 102 3.38 -12.22 -12.36
N ASP A 103 3.25 -12.49 -13.66
CA ASP A 103 3.75 -13.74 -14.22
C ASP A 103 5.27 -13.81 -13.97
N PRO A 104 5.78 -14.77 -13.16
CA PRO A 104 7.20 -14.91 -12.92
C PRO A 104 8.00 -15.09 -14.21
N THR A 105 7.41 -15.68 -15.24
CA THR A 105 8.03 -15.85 -16.54
C THR A 105 8.13 -14.54 -17.30
N ALA A 106 7.14 -13.67 -17.21
CA ALA A 106 7.16 -12.32 -17.77
C ALA A 106 8.15 -11.41 -17.00
N VAL A 107 8.21 -11.56 -15.68
CA VAL A 107 9.15 -10.85 -14.82
C VAL A 107 10.60 -11.17 -15.19
N PHE A 108 10.89 -12.39 -15.59
CA PHE A 108 12.24 -12.79 -16.01
C PHE A 108 12.56 -12.46 -17.48
N GLY A 109 11.56 -12.23 -18.31
CA GLY A 109 11.76 -12.00 -19.75
C GLY A 109 12.60 -10.77 -20.06
N ASP A 110 12.55 -9.74 -19.18
CA ASP A 110 13.27 -8.48 -19.34
C ASP A 110 14.56 -8.38 -18.50
N ILE A 111 14.88 -9.41 -17.73
CA ILE A 111 16.06 -9.44 -16.87
C ILE A 111 17.08 -10.39 -17.49
N GLU A 112 18.16 -9.83 -18.02
CA GLU A 112 19.32 -10.65 -18.34
C GLU A 112 19.96 -11.14 -17.04
N PRO A 113 20.06 -12.48 -16.82
CA PRO A 113 20.78 -13.02 -15.69
C PRO A 113 22.21 -12.44 -15.66
N ASN A 114 22.64 -11.99 -14.49
CA ASN A 114 24.02 -11.62 -14.26
C ASN A 114 24.63 -12.56 -13.21
N ASP A 115 25.92 -12.44 -12.94
CA ASP A 115 26.63 -13.31 -11.99
C ASP A 115 26.06 -13.22 -10.55
N GLU A 116 25.33 -12.15 -10.23
CA GLU A 116 24.74 -11.93 -8.91
C GLU A 116 23.29 -12.41 -8.83
N PHE A 117 22.58 -12.45 -9.97
CA PHE A 117 21.16 -12.82 -10.04
C PHE A 117 20.95 -13.98 -11.02
N THR A 118 21.18 -15.19 -10.53
CA THR A 118 21.01 -16.41 -11.34
C THR A 118 19.69 -17.10 -11.06
N ALA A 119 19.20 -17.87 -12.04
CA ALA A 119 17.98 -18.68 -11.88
C ALA A 119 18.12 -19.69 -10.72
N GLU A 120 19.33 -20.24 -10.53
CA GLU A 120 19.62 -21.19 -9.45
C GLU A 120 19.55 -20.51 -8.08
N ARG A 121 20.06 -19.29 -7.93
CA ARG A 121 20.01 -18.52 -6.69
C ARG A 121 18.57 -18.21 -6.31
N ILE A 122 17.75 -17.79 -7.25
CA ILE A 122 16.33 -17.51 -7.06
C ILE A 122 15.58 -18.79 -6.67
N ALA A 123 15.79 -19.89 -7.40
CA ALA A 123 15.15 -21.17 -7.10
C ALA A 123 15.51 -21.66 -5.68
N ALA A 124 16.77 -21.48 -5.26
CA ALA A 124 17.20 -21.82 -3.92
C ALA A 124 16.52 -20.97 -2.83
N ALA A 125 16.38 -19.65 -3.05
CA ALA A 125 15.67 -18.77 -2.14
C ALA A 125 14.16 -19.14 -2.06
N ARG A 126 13.51 -19.40 -3.19
CA ARG A 126 12.11 -19.87 -3.24
C ARG A 126 11.91 -21.19 -2.48
N ALA A 127 12.81 -22.15 -2.66
CA ALA A 127 12.74 -23.44 -1.97
C ALA A 127 12.82 -23.27 -0.44
N LYS A 128 13.77 -22.46 0.03
CA LYS A 128 13.89 -22.16 1.47
C LYS A 128 12.67 -21.39 2.01
N PHE A 129 12.17 -20.43 1.26
CA PHE A 129 11.00 -19.67 1.69
C PHE A 129 9.75 -20.56 1.81
N ALA A 130 9.59 -21.53 0.91
CA ALA A 130 8.50 -22.49 0.95
C ALA A 130 8.49 -23.39 2.20
N GLU A 131 9.63 -23.52 2.89
CA GLU A 131 9.78 -24.27 4.15
C GLU A 131 9.50 -23.43 5.41
N THR A 132 9.24 -22.11 5.26
CA THR A 132 8.94 -21.22 6.39
C THR A 132 7.56 -21.49 6.97
N GLU A 133 7.41 -21.24 8.28
CA GLU A 133 6.11 -21.33 8.97
C GLU A 133 5.05 -20.43 8.30
N TYR A 134 5.46 -19.24 7.84
CA TYR A 134 4.58 -18.34 7.08
C TYR A 134 4.01 -19.03 5.83
N ALA A 135 4.87 -19.59 4.99
CA ALA A 135 4.45 -20.25 3.75
C ALA A 135 3.60 -21.50 4.01
N GLU A 136 3.90 -22.26 5.07
CA GLU A 136 3.10 -23.42 5.49
C GLU A 136 1.67 -23.01 5.87
N LYS A 137 1.54 -22.06 6.80
CA LYS A 137 0.23 -21.54 7.23
C LYS A 137 -0.57 -20.95 6.09
N LEU A 138 0.08 -20.21 5.20
CA LEU A 138 -0.60 -19.60 4.06
C LEU A 138 -1.11 -20.65 3.07
N ARG A 139 -0.33 -21.72 2.80
CA ARG A 139 -0.81 -22.86 1.96
C ARG A 139 -2.05 -23.54 2.55
N GLU A 140 -2.12 -23.69 3.89
CA GLU A 140 -3.30 -24.25 4.55
C GLU A 140 -4.54 -23.40 4.29
N VAL A 141 -4.40 -22.07 4.43
CA VAL A 141 -5.49 -21.11 4.17
C VAL A 141 -5.93 -21.16 2.71
N TYR A 142 -4.99 -21.20 1.75
CA TYR A 142 -5.32 -21.30 0.34
C TYR A 142 -5.99 -22.61 -0.01
N ALA A 143 -5.57 -23.73 0.58
CA ALA A 143 -6.21 -25.02 0.35
C ALA A 143 -7.68 -25.05 0.80
N GLU A 144 -7.99 -24.37 1.93
CA GLU A 144 -9.37 -24.25 2.43
C GLU A 144 -10.23 -23.33 1.55
N ALA A 145 -9.65 -22.21 1.11
CA ALA A 145 -10.36 -21.17 0.36
C ALA A 145 -10.37 -21.39 -1.17
N GLU A 146 -9.62 -22.37 -1.70
CA GLU A 146 -9.40 -22.63 -3.14
C GLU A 146 -10.66 -22.57 -4.01
N PRO A 147 -11.81 -23.16 -3.62
CA PRO A 147 -12.97 -23.23 -4.50
C PRO A 147 -13.49 -21.87 -4.96
N TYR A 148 -13.31 -20.81 -4.17
CA TYR A 148 -13.91 -19.50 -4.44
C TYR A 148 -12.91 -18.34 -4.50
N THR A 149 -11.59 -18.59 -4.29
CA THR A 149 -10.59 -17.53 -4.23
C THR A 149 -10.30 -16.85 -5.55
N LYS A 150 -10.58 -17.49 -6.67
CA LYS A 150 -10.30 -16.95 -8.01
C LYS A 150 -11.42 -16.08 -8.56
N GLU A 151 -12.65 -16.28 -8.11
CA GLU A 151 -13.82 -15.70 -8.75
C GLU A 151 -14.64 -14.79 -7.83
N VAL A 152 -14.75 -15.14 -6.56
CA VAL A 152 -15.63 -14.43 -5.60
C VAL A 152 -14.83 -13.64 -4.58
N ILE A 153 -13.82 -14.27 -3.97
CA ILE A 153 -12.93 -13.70 -2.99
C ILE A 153 -11.54 -13.66 -3.59
N PHE A 154 -11.10 -12.48 -3.97
CA PHE A 154 -9.74 -12.28 -4.41
C PHE A 154 -8.89 -11.89 -3.22
N PHE A 155 -7.61 -12.24 -3.21
CA PHE A 155 -6.64 -11.83 -2.21
C PHE A 155 -7.21 -11.73 -0.79
N PHE A 156 -7.02 -12.72 0.00
CA PHE A 156 -7.08 -12.61 1.45
C PHE A 156 -5.65 -12.61 2.03
N GLU A 157 -4.68 -12.66 1.16
CA GLU A 157 -3.28 -12.52 1.48
C GLU A 157 -2.99 -11.05 1.75
N GLN A 158 -2.58 -10.76 2.95
CA GLN A 158 -2.30 -9.41 3.38
C GLN A 158 -1.14 -8.82 2.58
N VAL A 159 -1.38 -7.74 1.91
CA VAL A 159 -0.35 -6.85 1.43
C VAL A 159 0.10 -6.04 2.63
N THR A 160 1.29 -6.32 3.15
CA THR A 160 1.78 -5.79 4.43
C THR A 160 2.14 -4.32 4.42
N GLY A 161 2.25 -3.69 3.24
CA GLY A 161 2.22 -2.25 3.08
C GLY A 161 0.82 -1.69 3.38
N HIS A 162 0.31 -0.74 2.62
CA HIS A 162 -0.97 -0.07 2.90
C HIS A 162 -1.08 0.44 4.34
N LEU A 163 0.04 0.90 4.87
CA LEU A 163 0.18 1.54 6.18
C LEU A 163 0.82 2.92 6.00
N ILE A 164 0.65 3.76 7.01
CA ILE A 164 1.17 5.12 7.01
C ILE A 164 1.98 5.31 8.30
N PRO A 165 3.28 5.02 8.29
CA PRO A 165 4.12 5.18 9.47
C PRO A 165 4.26 6.65 9.85
N ASP A 166 4.31 6.98 11.15
CA ASP A 166 4.58 8.33 11.62
C ASP A 166 6.09 8.55 11.84
N VAL A 167 6.69 9.21 10.89
CA VAL A 167 8.13 9.53 10.92
C VAL A 167 8.45 10.86 11.61
N ARG A 168 7.44 11.65 12.00
CA ARG A 168 7.62 13.02 12.50
C ARG A 168 8.50 13.09 13.74
N PHE A 169 8.30 12.18 14.69
CA PHE A 169 9.12 12.16 15.91
C PHE A 169 10.58 11.81 15.60
N ALA A 170 10.81 10.81 14.75
CA ALA A 170 12.14 10.38 14.34
C ALA A 170 12.89 11.50 13.60
N ILE A 171 12.23 12.23 12.68
CA ILE A 171 12.84 13.36 11.97
C ILE A 171 13.16 14.49 12.94
N LYS A 172 12.25 14.79 13.88
CA LYS A 172 12.40 15.95 14.80
C LYS A 172 13.43 15.72 15.90
N HIS A 173 13.49 14.52 16.46
CA HIS A 173 14.28 14.23 17.66
C HIS A 173 15.38 13.19 17.44
N GLY A 174 15.32 12.46 16.33
CA GLY A 174 16.22 11.36 16.01
C GLY A 174 15.80 10.04 16.65
N VAL A 175 16.31 8.94 16.07
CA VAL A 175 16.04 7.57 16.58
C VAL A 175 16.70 7.35 17.97
N ARG A 176 17.75 8.10 18.29
CA ARG A 176 18.38 8.07 19.63
C ARG A 176 17.37 8.49 20.71
N ALA A 177 16.61 9.55 20.48
CA ALA A 177 15.56 9.97 21.40
C ALA A 177 14.43 8.92 21.53
N MET A 178 14.11 8.18 20.45
CA MET A 178 13.18 7.06 20.50
C MET A 178 13.70 5.94 21.39
N ILE A 179 14.97 5.54 21.24
CA ILE A 179 15.64 4.54 22.09
C ILE A 179 15.66 5.00 23.55
N ASP A 180 16.01 6.26 23.79
CA ASP A 180 16.05 6.83 25.16
C ASP A 180 14.67 6.82 25.82
N SER A 181 13.58 6.97 25.07
CA SER A 181 12.20 6.93 25.59
C SER A 181 11.79 5.56 26.15
N ILE A 182 12.46 4.50 25.72
CA ILE A 182 12.16 3.12 26.14
C ILE A 182 13.25 2.47 26.98
N LYS A 183 14.36 3.15 27.27
CA LYS A 183 15.53 2.59 27.97
C LYS A 183 15.24 1.98 29.33
N ASP A 184 14.24 2.53 30.05
CA ASP A 184 13.83 2.08 31.38
C ASP A 184 12.67 1.08 31.32
N LYS A 185 12.19 0.73 30.12
CA LYS A 185 11.14 -0.26 29.89
C LYS A 185 11.76 -1.66 29.73
N SER A 186 11.01 -2.68 30.10
CA SER A 186 11.46 -4.08 30.05
C SER A 186 10.53 -4.96 29.22
N GLY A 187 11.10 -6.00 28.60
CA GLY A 187 10.40 -6.95 27.75
C GLY A 187 11.08 -7.12 26.41
N ASP A 188 10.79 -8.23 25.75
CA ASP A 188 11.43 -8.59 24.48
C ASP A 188 11.07 -7.61 23.35
N GLY A 189 9.84 -7.10 23.30
CA GLY A 189 9.43 -6.08 22.34
C GLY A 189 10.27 -4.81 22.43
N TYR A 190 10.48 -4.28 23.64
CA TYR A 190 11.33 -3.08 23.81
C TYR A 190 12.81 -3.36 23.50
N LYS A 191 13.30 -4.58 23.82
CA LYS A 191 14.65 -5.01 23.42
C LYS A 191 14.77 -5.05 21.89
N ALA A 192 13.80 -5.63 21.22
CA ALA A 192 13.74 -5.70 19.76
C ALA A 192 13.68 -4.31 19.12
N PHE A 193 12.84 -3.42 19.66
CA PHE A 193 12.69 -2.03 19.17
C PHE A 193 13.99 -1.24 19.31
N ALA A 194 14.70 -1.35 20.42
CA ALA A 194 15.99 -0.68 20.59
C ALA A 194 17.01 -1.16 19.54
N ILE A 195 17.11 -2.47 19.32
CA ILE A 195 18.01 -3.06 18.31
C ILE A 195 17.63 -2.58 16.89
N ALA A 196 16.34 -2.60 16.56
CA ALA A 196 15.84 -2.19 15.25
C ALA A 196 16.12 -0.70 14.99
N LEU A 197 15.87 0.17 15.97
CA LEU A 197 16.14 1.61 15.84
C LEU A 197 17.63 1.93 15.67
N GLU A 198 18.54 1.17 16.28
CA GLU A 198 19.98 1.31 16.07
C GLU A 198 20.38 1.11 14.60
N CYS A 199 19.64 0.30 13.85
CA CYS A 199 19.88 0.07 12.42
C CYS A 199 19.89 1.37 11.62
N ALA A 200 19.13 2.39 12.03
CA ALA A 200 19.07 3.66 11.32
C ALA A 200 20.39 4.43 11.39
N ALA A 201 21.03 4.46 12.56
CA ALA A 201 22.35 5.06 12.71
C ALA A 201 23.43 4.24 11.98
N ILE A 202 23.34 2.90 12.02
CA ILE A 202 24.28 1.99 11.33
C ILE A 202 24.22 2.24 9.82
N LEU A 203 23.04 2.22 9.22
CA LEU A 203 22.87 2.42 7.78
C LEU A 203 23.35 3.80 7.34
N ALA A 204 22.97 4.86 8.06
CA ALA A 204 23.40 6.22 7.76
C ALA A 204 24.92 6.35 7.82
N ASN A 205 25.58 5.78 8.84
CA ASN A 205 27.04 5.80 8.96
C ASN A 205 27.73 5.03 7.85
N ARG A 206 27.19 3.91 7.38
CA ARG A 206 27.72 3.18 6.21
C ARG A 206 27.67 4.03 4.93
N TYR A 207 26.56 4.75 4.71
CA TYR A 207 26.49 5.71 3.60
C TYR A 207 27.47 6.89 3.77
N ALA A 208 27.65 7.37 4.99
CA ALA A 208 28.64 8.42 5.29
C ALA A 208 30.08 7.94 4.96
N ASP A 209 30.42 6.69 5.33
CA ASP A 209 31.72 6.09 4.98
C ASP A 209 31.90 5.98 3.46
N MET A 210 30.85 5.59 2.74
CA MET A 210 30.87 5.55 1.26
C MET A 210 31.10 6.95 0.66
N ALA A 211 30.39 7.97 1.15
CA ALA A 211 30.58 9.36 0.72
C ALA A 211 32.02 9.84 0.99
N ALA A 212 32.55 9.51 2.18
CA ALA A 212 33.94 9.84 2.54
C ALA A 212 34.97 9.16 1.62
N GLU A 213 34.72 7.92 1.21
CA GLU A 213 35.60 7.21 0.28
C GLU A 213 35.53 7.81 -1.13
N GLN A 214 34.32 8.01 -1.67
CA GLN A 214 34.14 8.61 -2.99
C GLN A 214 34.71 10.03 -3.07
N LYS A 215 34.66 10.79 -1.98
CA LYS A 215 35.20 12.15 -1.88
C LYS A 215 36.71 12.23 -2.24
N LYS A 216 37.47 11.16 -2.03
CA LYS A 216 38.91 11.14 -2.29
C LYS A 216 39.26 11.30 -3.80
N THR A 217 38.39 10.83 -4.67
CA THR A 217 38.62 10.82 -6.14
C THR A 217 37.66 11.73 -6.90
N ALA A 218 36.70 12.33 -6.21
CA ALA A 218 35.65 13.16 -6.80
C ALA A 218 36.19 14.48 -7.37
N SER A 219 35.46 15.04 -8.35
CA SER A 219 35.65 16.43 -8.82
C SER A 219 35.47 17.43 -7.67
N PRO A 220 36.01 18.66 -7.77
CA PRO A 220 35.84 19.65 -6.71
C PRO A 220 34.37 19.91 -6.33
N GLU A 221 33.48 20.06 -7.32
CA GLU A 221 32.04 20.26 -7.10
C GLU A 221 31.43 19.06 -6.37
N ARG A 222 31.69 17.84 -6.86
CA ARG A 222 31.15 16.60 -6.26
C ARG A 222 31.71 16.36 -4.86
N ARG A 223 32.95 16.75 -4.61
CA ARG A 223 33.58 16.64 -3.30
C ARG A 223 32.86 17.46 -2.24
N GLU A 224 32.47 18.69 -2.56
CA GLU A 224 31.69 19.54 -1.65
C GLU A 224 30.32 18.93 -1.37
N GLN A 225 29.64 18.37 -2.37
CA GLN A 225 28.39 17.65 -2.19
C GLN A 225 28.54 16.45 -1.26
N LEU A 226 29.53 15.61 -1.50
CA LEU A 226 29.83 14.43 -0.68
C LEU A 226 30.21 14.79 0.76
N GLU A 227 30.89 15.93 0.97
CA GLU A 227 31.20 16.42 2.30
C GLU A 227 29.93 16.82 3.09
N ILE A 228 28.98 17.46 2.42
CA ILE A 228 27.68 17.78 3.04
C ILE A 228 26.91 16.49 3.34
N MET A 229 26.87 15.54 2.38
CA MET A 229 26.19 14.25 2.58
C MET A 229 26.80 13.49 3.76
N GLU A 230 28.14 13.37 3.81
CA GLU A 230 28.85 12.69 4.90
C GLU A 230 28.48 13.32 6.26
N ARG A 231 28.59 14.64 6.38
CA ARG A 231 28.27 15.35 7.62
C ARG A 231 26.81 15.16 8.04
N THR A 232 25.89 15.24 7.07
CA THR A 232 24.46 15.06 7.33
C THR A 232 24.16 13.64 7.80
N LEU A 233 24.72 12.62 7.14
CA LEU A 233 24.52 11.21 7.47
C LEU A 233 25.15 10.81 8.82
N ARG A 234 26.20 11.52 9.28
CA ARG A 234 26.74 11.35 10.64
C ARG A 234 25.82 11.90 11.72
N LYS A 235 24.84 12.73 11.35
CA LYS A 235 23.89 13.34 12.27
C LYS A 235 22.51 12.67 12.19
N VAL A 236 21.92 12.61 11.02
CA VAL A 236 20.56 12.10 10.84
C VAL A 236 20.56 10.71 10.19
N PRO A 237 19.63 9.82 10.58
CA PRO A 237 18.50 9.98 11.51
C PRO A 237 18.81 9.71 12.99
N GLU A 238 20.07 9.53 13.38
CA GLU A 238 20.42 9.29 14.79
C GLU A 238 19.96 10.45 15.68
N HIS A 239 20.19 11.69 15.23
CA HIS A 239 19.74 12.92 15.88
C HIS A 239 18.73 13.66 15.01
N GLY A 240 18.03 14.62 15.60
CA GLY A 240 17.01 15.41 14.90
C GLY A 240 17.55 16.28 13.77
N ALA A 241 16.70 16.51 12.77
CA ALA A 241 16.98 17.37 11.64
C ALA A 241 16.79 18.84 11.99
N ASP A 242 17.67 19.72 11.49
CA ASP A 242 17.59 21.17 11.66
C ASP A 242 17.02 21.88 10.42
N ASP A 243 17.12 21.30 9.24
CA ASP A 243 16.66 21.87 7.98
C ASP A 243 16.01 20.84 7.06
N LEU A 244 15.45 21.31 5.93
CA LEU A 244 14.71 20.47 4.99
C LEU A 244 15.60 19.40 4.33
N TYR A 245 16.86 19.68 4.07
CA TYR A 245 17.78 18.71 3.50
C TYR A 245 18.02 17.56 4.49
N GLU A 246 18.29 17.86 5.75
CA GLU A 246 18.45 16.86 6.82
C GLU A 246 17.15 16.07 7.04
N ALA A 247 15.98 16.73 7.00
CA ALA A 247 14.68 16.07 7.18
C ALA A 247 14.39 15.04 6.07
N ILE A 248 14.65 15.41 4.81
CA ILE A 248 14.49 14.49 3.67
C ILE A 248 15.48 13.32 3.77
N GLN A 249 16.75 13.61 4.12
CA GLN A 249 17.77 12.57 4.29
C GLN A 249 17.41 11.60 5.41
N SER A 250 16.91 12.11 6.55
CA SER A 250 16.43 11.29 7.66
C SER A 250 15.30 10.37 7.23
N PHE A 251 14.30 10.93 6.54
CA PHE A 251 13.17 10.16 5.98
C PHE A 251 13.64 9.01 5.10
N MET A 252 14.55 9.27 4.15
CA MET A 252 14.99 8.26 3.18
C MET A 252 15.69 7.06 3.84
N ILE A 253 16.52 7.29 4.86
CA ILE A 253 17.17 6.21 5.60
C ILE A 253 16.15 5.39 6.40
N ILE A 254 15.23 6.05 7.11
CA ILE A 254 14.16 5.39 7.86
C ILE A 254 13.30 4.52 6.91
N TRP A 255 12.91 5.08 5.77
CA TRP A 255 12.08 4.39 4.78
C TRP A 255 12.76 3.17 4.18
N GLN A 256 14.05 3.26 3.85
CA GLN A 256 14.81 2.12 3.32
C GLN A 256 14.83 0.95 4.31
N ILE A 257 15.09 1.21 5.59
CA ILE A 257 15.10 0.16 6.62
C ILE A 257 13.72 -0.46 6.77
N MET A 258 12.69 0.37 6.86
CA MET A 258 11.32 -0.08 6.97
C MET A 258 10.94 -1.03 5.81
N CYS A 259 11.34 -0.70 4.57
CA CYS A 259 11.08 -1.55 3.43
C CYS A 259 11.89 -2.86 3.46
N LEU A 260 13.15 -2.81 3.88
CA LEU A 260 14.02 -4.00 3.96
C LEU A 260 13.55 -5.01 5.02
N GLU A 261 12.90 -4.54 6.09
CA GLU A 261 12.33 -5.39 7.13
C GLU A 261 11.15 -6.24 6.64
N GLN A 262 10.37 -5.75 5.67
CA GLN A 262 9.07 -6.32 5.33
C GLN A 262 9.12 -7.72 4.72
N THR A 263 8.23 -8.58 5.18
CA THR A 263 7.87 -9.88 4.58
C THR A 263 6.36 -10.04 4.73
N PRO A 264 5.62 -10.39 3.69
CA PRO A 264 6.06 -10.83 2.36
C PRO A 264 6.54 -9.72 1.43
N ASN A 265 6.21 -8.45 1.65
CA ASN A 265 6.58 -7.36 0.72
C ASN A 265 6.45 -5.96 1.34
N PRO A 266 7.20 -4.95 0.84
CA PRO A 266 7.04 -3.55 1.21
C PRO A 266 6.04 -2.77 0.33
N PHE A 267 4.98 -3.40 -0.16
CA PHE A 267 4.06 -2.81 -1.13
C PHE A 267 3.17 -1.72 -0.51
N ALA A 268 3.09 -0.56 -1.17
CA ALA A 268 2.14 0.51 -0.90
C ALA A 268 2.22 1.17 0.48
N PHE A 269 3.40 1.24 1.10
CA PHE A 269 3.61 2.16 2.21
C PHE A 269 3.38 3.59 1.76
N SER A 270 2.61 4.35 2.52
CA SER A 270 2.30 5.75 2.20
C SER A 270 3.05 6.72 3.09
N VAL A 271 3.44 7.85 2.52
CA VAL A 271 4.22 8.89 3.22
C VAL A 271 3.38 9.62 4.25
N GLY A 272 2.09 9.74 3.99
CA GLY A 272 1.20 10.51 4.84
C GLY A 272 1.12 11.99 4.41
N ASN A 273 0.85 12.84 5.38
CA ASN A 273 0.65 14.29 5.18
C ASN A 273 2.00 15.00 4.94
N ALA A 274 2.59 14.81 3.75
CA ALA A 274 3.98 15.15 3.45
C ALA A 274 4.29 16.64 3.59
N ASP A 275 3.36 17.52 3.21
CA ASP A 275 3.54 18.97 3.37
C ASP A 275 3.67 19.38 4.83
N ARG A 276 2.94 18.73 5.74
CA ARG A 276 3.02 18.98 7.19
C ARG A 276 4.23 18.28 7.83
N ILE A 277 4.71 17.18 7.25
CA ILE A 277 5.94 16.52 7.70
C ILE A 277 7.15 17.42 7.45
N PHE A 278 7.23 18.08 6.29
CA PHE A 278 8.41 18.81 5.85
C PHE A 278 8.37 20.33 6.11
N GLU A 279 7.17 20.96 6.21
CA GLU A 279 7.07 22.41 6.44
C GLU A 279 7.87 22.93 7.64
N PRO A 280 7.93 22.23 8.81
CA PRO A 280 8.70 22.70 9.95
C PRO A 280 10.20 22.92 9.68
N TYR A 281 10.74 22.26 8.65
CA TYR A 281 12.16 22.26 8.30
C TYR A 281 12.50 23.18 7.14
N ARG A 282 11.52 23.81 6.50
CA ARG A 282 11.74 24.67 5.34
C ARG A 282 12.60 25.90 5.65
N ASN A 283 12.55 26.40 6.87
CA ASN A 283 13.42 27.45 7.39
C ASN A 283 13.53 28.69 6.48
N GLY A 284 12.40 29.09 5.85
CA GLY A 284 12.37 30.27 4.98
C GLY A 284 12.95 30.05 3.57
N LEU A 285 13.28 28.81 3.17
CA LEU A 285 13.61 28.50 1.77
C LEU A 285 12.49 28.99 0.86
N ASP A 286 12.87 29.54 -0.30
CA ASP A 286 11.90 29.90 -1.33
C ASP A 286 11.22 28.66 -1.96
N ARG A 287 10.14 28.90 -2.70
CA ARG A 287 9.32 27.84 -3.32
C ARG A 287 10.12 26.97 -4.29
N ASP A 288 10.98 27.60 -5.12
CA ASP A 288 11.75 26.90 -6.16
C ASP A 288 12.83 26.00 -5.54
N THR A 289 13.51 26.48 -4.52
CA THR A 289 14.53 25.70 -3.79
C THR A 289 13.88 24.53 -3.03
N THR A 290 12.75 24.78 -2.37
CA THR A 290 11.98 23.74 -1.69
C THR A 290 11.53 22.67 -2.68
N ALA A 291 10.95 23.07 -3.81
CA ALA A 291 10.52 22.14 -4.86
C ALA A 291 11.70 21.34 -5.43
N ALA A 292 12.86 21.97 -5.64
CA ALA A 292 14.04 21.29 -6.16
C ALA A 292 14.51 20.14 -5.25
N LEU A 293 14.56 20.34 -3.94
CA LEU A 293 14.88 19.27 -2.98
C LEU A 293 13.82 18.17 -2.98
N LEU A 294 12.54 18.55 -3.02
CA LEU A 294 11.42 17.60 -3.05
C LEU A 294 11.37 16.78 -4.35
N LYS A 295 11.92 17.26 -5.47
CA LYS A 295 12.08 16.45 -6.70
C LYS A 295 12.96 15.22 -6.46
N HIS A 296 14.05 15.36 -5.72
CA HIS A 296 14.87 14.21 -5.33
C HIS A 296 14.11 13.25 -4.41
N PHE A 297 13.31 13.77 -3.49
CA PHE A 297 12.42 12.97 -2.66
C PHE A 297 11.44 12.14 -3.51
N LEU A 298 10.84 12.73 -4.56
CA LEU A 298 9.97 12.00 -5.47
C LEU A 298 10.75 10.95 -6.30
N VAL A 299 11.95 11.28 -6.75
CA VAL A 299 12.80 10.34 -7.51
C VAL A 299 13.15 9.11 -6.70
N PHE A 300 13.36 9.24 -5.39
CA PHE A 300 13.65 8.12 -4.48
C PHE A 300 12.67 6.95 -4.65
N PHE A 301 11.40 7.20 -4.88
CA PHE A 301 10.36 6.18 -5.09
C PHE A 301 10.32 5.62 -6.53
N ASN A 302 11.16 6.12 -7.45
CA ASN A 302 11.06 5.83 -8.88
C ASN A 302 12.34 5.30 -9.53
N VAL A 303 13.39 5.07 -8.77
CA VAL A 303 14.70 4.66 -9.34
C VAL A 303 14.86 3.15 -9.47
N ALA A 304 13.97 2.39 -8.83
CA ALA A 304 13.97 0.94 -8.88
C ALA A 304 13.18 0.38 -10.08
N ASP A 305 12.42 -0.66 -9.84
CA ASP A 305 11.55 -1.28 -10.84
C ASP A 305 10.39 -0.36 -11.23
N ARG A 306 10.46 0.18 -12.43
CA ARG A 306 9.41 1.04 -12.99
C ARG A 306 8.30 0.27 -13.69
N SER A 307 8.40 -1.04 -13.78
CA SER A 307 7.40 -1.89 -14.44
C SER A 307 6.16 -2.12 -13.58
N TRP A 308 6.23 -1.78 -12.30
CA TRP A 308 5.16 -1.96 -11.33
C TRP A 308 4.84 -0.65 -10.60
N ALA A 309 3.56 -0.34 -10.47
CA ALA A 309 3.10 0.75 -9.60
C ALA A 309 3.07 0.25 -8.15
N ILE A 310 3.96 0.79 -7.31
CA ILE A 310 4.07 0.36 -5.90
C ILE A 310 2.93 0.93 -5.06
N SER A 311 2.02 1.72 -5.64
CA SER A 311 0.84 2.32 -5.02
C SER A 311 1.12 3.12 -3.74
N GLN A 312 2.29 3.73 -3.63
CA GLN A 312 2.62 4.65 -2.55
C GLN A 312 1.83 5.95 -2.70
N ASN A 313 1.45 6.55 -1.59
CA ASN A 313 0.66 7.77 -1.60
C ASN A 313 1.33 8.88 -0.77
N ILE A 314 1.23 10.09 -1.27
CA ILE A 314 1.54 11.33 -0.55
C ILE A 314 0.28 12.17 -0.54
N ILE A 315 -0.15 12.62 0.62
CA ILE A 315 -1.29 13.52 0.72
C ILE A 315 -0.86 14.90 1.20
N ILE A 316 -1.53 15.92 0.69
CA ILE A 316 -1.28 17.33 1.01
C ILE A 316 -2.57 18.06 1.37
N SER A 317 -2.45 19.24 1.98
CA SER A 317 -3.59 20.06 2.37
C SER A 317 -4.47 19.42 3.46
N GLY A 318 -5.74 19.75 3.50
CA GLY A 318 -6.69 19.27 4.49
C GLY A 318 -7.01 20.31 5.55
N ARG A 319 -7.67 19.92 6.62
CA ARG A 319 -8.07 20.80 7.71
C ARG A 319 -7.74 20.23 9.09
N ASP A 320 -7.73 21.09 10.10
CA ASP A 320 -7.74 20.68 11.50
C ASP A 320 -9.17 20.35 11.99
N ILE A 321 -9.31 19.99 13.26
CA ILE A 321 -10.58 19.64 13.86
C ILE A 321 -11.55 20.84 13.92
N ASP A 322 -11.03 22.04 14.02
CA ASP A 322 -11.80 23.29 14.07
C ASP A 322 -12.22 23.78 12.68
N GLY A 323 -11.76 23.13 11.62
CA GLY A 323 -12.06 23.45 10.22
C GLY A 323 -11.12 24.50 9.61
N ASN A 324 -10.00 24.80 10.27
CA ASN A 324 -8.97 25.67 9.70
C ASN A 324 -8.18 24.93 8.63
N ASP A 325 -7.87 25.62 7.54
CA ASP A 325 -7.08 25.07 6.45
C ASP A 325 -5.62 24.82 6.86
N LEU A 326 -5.06 23.67 6.48
CA LEU A 326 -3.69 23.26 6.76
C LEU A 326 -2.75 23.40 5.56
N THR A 327 -3.22 23.95 4.44
CA THR A 327 -2.39 24.28 3.28
C THR A 327 -1.28 25.23 3.68
N ASN A 328 -0.05 24.91 3.29
CA ASN A 328 1.14 25.65 3.68
C ASN A 328 2.10 25.85 2.48
N PRO A 329 3.20 26.61 2.61
CA PRO A 329 4.14 26.83 1.51
C PRO A 329 4.74 25.54 0.92
N THR A 330 4.98 24.51 1.71
CA THR A 330 5.47 23.21 1.23
C THR A 330 4.43 22.48 0.39
N THR A 331 3.12 22.67 0.62
CA THR A 331 2.05 22.16 -0.24
C THR A 331 2.26 22.58 -1.69
N TYR A 332 2.48 23.88 -1.92
CA TYR A 332 2.69 24.41 -3.27
C TYR A 332 4.01 23.99 -3.90
N ALA A 333 5.07 23.86 -3.09
CA ALA A 333 6.37 23.37 -3.57
C ALA A 333 6.31 21.89 -3.97
N LEU A 334 5.57 21.04 -3.24
CA LEU A 334 5.29 19.66 -3.64
C LEU A 334 4.52 19.59 -4.95
N MET A 335 3.51 20.44 -5.12
CA MET A 335 2.76 20.52 -6.39
C MET A 335 3.69 20.88 -7.55
N ASP A 336 4.62 21.84 -7.38
CA ASP A 336 5.61 22.15 -8.40
C ASP A 336 6.53 20.97 -8.72
N ALA A 337 7.03 20.28 -7.68
CA ALA A 337 7.86 19.11 -7.85
C ALA A 337 7.14 18.00 -8.64
N TYR A 338 5.89 17.72 -8.30
CA TYR A 338 5.08 16.76 -9.04
C TYR A 338 4.82 17.16 -10.48
N PHE A 339 4.43 18.40 -10.71
CA PHE A 339 4.13 18.88 -12.05
C PHE A 339 5.34 18.81 -12.97
N ASP A 340 6.51 19.25 -12.47
CA ASP A 340 7.74 19.28 -13.23
C ASP A 340 8.31 17.89 -13.52
N MET A 341 8.15 16.96 -12.60
CA MET A 341 8.72 15.60 -12.72
C MET A 341 7.75 14.64 -13.37
N ASN A 342 6.43 14.80 -13.14
CA ASN A 342 5.35 13.94 -13.64
C ASN A 342 5.66 12.44 -13.50
N LEU A 343 6.06 12.04 -12.29
CA LEU A 343 6.46 10.66 -11.99
C LEU A 343 5.24 9.81 -11.62
N PRO A 344 5.25 8.51 -11.94
CA PRO A 344 4.14 7.61 -11.62
C PRO A 344 4.00 7.33 -10.12
N GLN A 345 5.06 7.50 -9.35
CA GLN A 345 5.09 7.26 -7.91
C GLN A 345 5.78 8.40 -7.14
N PRO A 346 5.38 8.64 -5.89
CA PRO A 346 4.12 8.23 -5.25
C PRO A 346 2.89 8.88 -5.91
N ILE A 347 1.69 8.36 -5.64
CA ILE A 347 0.44 9.01 -6.06
C ILE A 347 0.28 10.30 -5.25
N LEU A 348 0.04 11.43 -5.90
CA LEU A 348 -0.31 12.67 -5.21
C LEU A 348 -1.81 12.69 -4.92
N SER A 349 -2.17 12.86 -3.67
CA SER A 349 -3.54 13.07 -3.20
C SER A 349 -3.69 14.45 -2.55
N VAL A 350 -4.84 15.07 -2.76
CA VAL A 350 -5.17 16.38 -2.21
C VAL A 350 -6.44 16.27 -1.37
N LYS A 351 -6.37 16.66 -0.11
CA LYS A 351 -7.55 16.77 0.75
C LYS A 351 -8.23 18.12 0.53
N LEU A 352 -9.49 18.06 0.21
CA LEU A 352 -10.35 19.23 0.02
C LEU A 352 -11.39 19.31 1.13
N HIS A 353 -11.78 20.51 1.50
CA HIS A 353 -12.82 20.78 2.50
C HIS A 353 -13.54 22.10 2.19
N LYS A 354 -14.64 22.36 2.88
CA LYS A 354 -15.47 23.56 2.59
C LYS A 354 -14.74 24.89 2.66
N ASN A 355 -13.63 24.98 3.41
CA ASN A 355 -12.81 26.18 3.57
C ASN A 355 -11.51 26.12 2.77
N THR A 356 -11.36 25.20 1.82
CA THR A 356 -10.16 25.10 0.97
C THR A 356 -9.91 26.43 0.25
N PRO A 357 -8.67 26.99 0.31
CA PRO A 357 -8.35 28.26 -0.31
C PRO A 357 -8.52 28.26 -1.83
N ALA A 358 -9.07 29.34 -2.39
CA ALA A 358 -9.20 29.51 -3.84
C ALA A 358 -7.86 29.31 -4.58
N LYS A 359 -6.76 29.77 -3.98
CA LYS A 359 -5.40 29.59 -4.52
C LYS A 359 -5.06 28.11 -4.76
N LEU A 360 -5.48 27.19 -3.90
CA LEU A 360 -5.20 25.76 -4.10
C LEU A 360 -5.92 25.24 -5.34
N TYR A 361 -7.18 25.65 -5.57
CA TYR A 361 -7.92 25.29 -6.79
C TYR A 361 -7.26 25.87 -8.05
N GLU A 362 -6.77 27.12 -8.00
CA GLU A 362 -6.04 27.73 -9.11
C GLU A 362 -4.77 26.95 -9.46
N GLU A 363 -4.00 26.56 -8.45
CA GLU A 363 -2.76 25.76 -8.63
C GLU A 363 -3.06 24.33 -9.15
N MET A 364 -4.15 23.70 -8.71
CA MET A 364 -4.59 22.40 -9.22
C MET A 364 -5.03 22.47 -10.69
N GLY A 365 -5.48 23.62 -11.17
CA GLY A 365 -5.93 23.79 -12.55
C GLY A 365 -4.88 23.35 -13.58
N ARG A 366 -3.60 23.60 -13.34
CA ARG A 366 -2.52 23.16 -14.23
C ARG A 366 -2.45 21.64 -14.39
N PHE A 367 -2.74 20.86 -13.33
CA PHE A 367 -2.78 19.40 -13.42
C PHE A 367 -3.99 18.92 -14.23
N LEU A 368 -5.16 19.47 -13.97
CA LEU A 368 -6.42 19.05 -14.57
C LEU A 368 -6.50 19.38 -16.07
N PHE A 369 -5.84 20.46 -16.50
CA PHE A 369 -5.91 20.94 -17.87
C PHE A 369 -4.65 20.68 -18.72
N SER A 370 -3.65 19.96 -18.17
CA SER A 370 -2.44 19.58 -18.90
C SER A 370 -2.52 18.12 -19.35
N PRO A 371 -2.42 17.84 -20.67
CA PRO A 371 -2.43 16.47 -21.18
C PRO A 371 -1.24 15.65 -20.62
N GLY A 372 -1.48 14.38 -20.27
CA GLY A 372 -0.46 13.45 -19.84
C GLY A 372 0.00 13.60 -18.39
N VAL A 373 -0.62 14.47 -17.60
CA VAL A 373 -0.38 14.56 -16.17
C VAL A 373 -1.15 13.46 -15.45
N LEU A 374 -0.46 12.70 -14.60
CA LEU A 374 -0.96 11.45 -13.99
C LEU A 374 -1.77 11.66 -12.71
N THR A 375 -1.64 12.80 -12.05
CA THR A 375 -2.14 13.06 -10.69
C THR A 375 -2.66 14.51 -10.60
N PRO A 376 -3.42 14.96 -9.60
CA PRO A 376 -3.70 14.34 -8.30
C PRO A 376 -5.02 13.56 -8.22
N SER A 377 -5.14 12.74 -7.13
CA SER A 377 -6.42 12.24 -6.63
C SER A 377 -7.00 13.19 -5.59
N PHE A 378 -8.34 13.17 -5.39
CA PHE A 378 -9.02 14.10 -4.48
C PHE A 378 -9.79 13.36 -3.40
N PHE A 379 -9.67 13.87 -2.17
CA PHE A 379 -10.38 13.35 -1.00
C PHE A 379 -11.11 14.48 -0.29
N ASN A 380 -12.34 14.22 0.17
CA ASN A 380 -13.14 15.17 0.91
C ASN A 380 -12.93 14.97 2.42
N ASP A 381 -12.16 15.88 3.04
CA ASP A 381 -11.84 15.81 4.48
C ASP A 381 -13.09 15.93 5.37
N ASP A 382 -14.10 16.69 4.95
CA ASP A 382 -15.34 16.82 5.73
C ASP A 382 -16.10 15.48 5.78
N SER A 383 -16.11 14.72 4.68
CA SER A 383 -16.72 13.38 4.62
C SER A 383 -15.86 12.35 5.36
N LEU A 384 -14.53 12.38 5.17
CA LEU A 384 -13.62 11.46 5.87
C LEU A 384 -13.72 11.60 7.39
N TYR A 385 -13.76 12.83 7.92
CA TYR A 385 -13.91 13.08 9.34
C TYR A 385 -15.23 12.53 9.86
N ALA A 386 -16.33 12.78 9.14
CA ALA A 386 -17.64 12.29 9.55
C ALA A 386 -17.69 10.76 9.62
N VAL A 387 -17.16 10.09 8.59
CA VAL A 387 -17.16 8.62 8.53
C VAL A 387 -16.25 8.01 9.59
N LEU A 388 -15.00 8.48 9.70
CA LEU A 388 -14.05 7.88 10.63
C LEU A 388 -14.37 8.17 12.09
N SER A 389 -14.91 9.37 12.41
CA SER A 389 -15.43 9.67 13.75
C SER A 389 -16.60 8.74 14.12
N ALA A 390 -17.54 8.48 13.19
CA ALA A 390 -18.61 7.51 13.39
C ALA A 390 -18.11 6.08 13.64
N HIS A 391 -16.91 5.75 13.13
CA HIS A 391 -16.24 4.47 13.36
C HIS A 391 -15.27 4.49 14.56
N GLY A 392 -15.31 5.52 15.40
CA GLY A 392 -14.60 5.56 16.67
C GLY A 392 -13.19 6.14 16.62
N VAL A 393 -12.79 6.79 15.52
CA VAL A 393 -11.56 7.59 15.49
C VAL A 393 -11.76 8.84 16.36
N ALA A 394 -10.85 9.07 17.30
CA ALA A 394 -10.90 10.21 18.20
C ALA A 394 -10.66 11.54 17.48
N ASP A 395 -11.31 12.61 17.93
CA ASP A 395 -11.24 13.92 17.29
C ASP A 395 -9.81 14.45 17.14
N GLU A 396 -8.94 14.20 18.14
CA GLU A 396 -7.54 14.61 18.10
C GLU A 396 -6.71 13.91 17.01
N ASP A 397 -7.18 12.76 16.49
CA ASP A 397 -6.49 11.97 15.47
C ASP A 397 -7.00 12.26 14.05
N LEU A 398 -8.20 12.84 13.90
CA LEU A 398 -8.79 13.12 12.59
C LEU A 398 -7.89 13.99 11.68
N PRO A 399 -7.17 15.02 12.16
CA PRO A 399 -6.27 15.78 11.31
C PRO A 399 -5.14 14.95 10.70
N ASP A 400 -4.74 13.84 11.36
CA ASP A 400 -3.70 12.93 10.90
C ASP A 400 -4.20 11.83 9.95
N ILE A 401 -5.48 11.87 9.55
CA ILE A 401 -5.99 11.01 8.47
C ILE A 401 -5.17 11.24 7.21
N SER A 402 -4.70 10.16 6.63
CA SER A 402 -4.02 10.14 5.35
C SER A 402 -4.51 8.93 4.55
N ILE A 403 -3.96 8.75 3.34
CA ILE A 403 -4.38 7.67 2.45
C ILE A 403 -3.26 6.64 2.34
N ALA A 404 -3.59 5.41 2.66
CA ALA A 404 -2.74 4.27 2.37
C ALA A 404 -3.04 3.74 0.97
N GLY A 405 -2.00 3.32 0.24
CA GLY A 405 -2.18 2.82 -1.12
C GLY A 405 -2.89 3.82 -2.03
N CYS A 406 -3.98 3.38 -2.65
CA CYS A 406 -4.69 4.19 -3.64
C CYS A 406 -5.75 5.12 -3.03
N GLN A 407 -6.47 4.66 -1.99
CA GLN A 407 -7.67 5.35 -1.50
C GLN A 407 -8.07 5.03 -0.05
N GLU A 408 -7.34 4.20 0.66
CA GLU A 408 -7.72 3.66 1.95
C GLU A 408 -7.38 4.66 3.08
N PRO A 409 -8.38 5.28 3.75
CA PRO A 409 -8.11 6.27 4.78
C PRO A 409 -7.70 5.62 6.11
N LEU A 410 -6.54 5.99 6.62
CA LEU A 410 -5.99 5.55 7.90
C LEU A 410 -5.44 6.74 8.70
N VAL A 411 -5.34 6.57 10.01
CA VAL A 411 -4.64 7.54 10.89
C VAL A 411 -3.14 7.24 10.90
N MET A 412 -2.34 8.20 10.46
CA MET A 412 -0.89 8.08 10.35
C MET A 412 -0.24 7.67 11.69
N GLY A 413 0.53 6.58 11.67
CA GLY A 413 1.25 6.04 12.83
C GLY A 413 0.40 5.39 13.91
N LYS A 414 -0.92 5.28 13.72
CA LYS A 414 -1.84 4.81 14.77
C LYS A 414 -2.78 3.70 14.32
N ASP A 415 -2.89 3.45 13.02
CA ASP A 415 -3.90 2.57 12.48
C ASP A 415 -3.30 1.45 11.63
N ASN A 416 -3.48 0.22 12.09
CA ASN A 416 -3.25 -0.99 11.32
C ASN A 416 -4.59 -1.50 10.79
N GLY A 417 -5.06 -0.89 9.71
CA GLY A 417 -6.36 -1.20 9.11
C GLY A 417 -6.36 -2.43 8.22
N ASN A 418 -5.21 -3.01 7.90
CA ASN A 418 -5.10 -4.13 6.95
C ASN A 418 -6.00 -3.94 5.73
N THR A 419 -5.92 -2.79 5.07
CA THR A 419 -6.92 -2.31 4.10
C THR A 419 -7.13 -3.21 2.90
N THR A 420 -6.13 -4.00 2.53
CA THR A 420 -6.19 -4.95 1.42
C THR A 420 -6.23 -6.41 1.86
N ASN A 421 -6.75 -6.66 3.06
CA ASN A 421 -6.79 -8.02 3.62
C ASN A 421 -7.71 -8.96 2.84
N SER A 422 -8.73 -8.43 2.16
CA SER A 422 -9.62 -9.23 1.32
C SER A 422 -10.33 -8.39 0.27
N TRP A 423 -10.77 -9.05 -0.80
CA TRP A 423 -11.53 -8.43 -1.88
C TRP A 423 -12.75 -9.28 -2.21
N LEU A 424 -13.91 -8.63 -2.41
CA LEU A 424 -15.19 -9.28 -2.61
C LEU A 424 -15.84 -8.84 -3.92
N ASN A 425 -16.15 -9.81 -4.79
CA ASN A 425 -16.78 -9.59 -6.10
C ASN A 425 -18.29 -9.79 -6.03
N LEU A 426 -19.07 -8.72 -5.84
CA LEU A 426 -20.53 -8.80 -5.79
C LEU A 426 -21.18 -9.32 -7.08
N PRO A 427 -20.75 -8.91 -8.29
CA PRO A 427 -21.25 -9.48 -9.54
C PRO A 427 -21.17 -11.02 -9.58
N LYS A 428 -20.06 -11.59 -9.11
CA LYS A 428 -19.91 -13.04 -9.07
C LYS A 428 -20.84 -13.70 -8.04
N ILE A 429 -21.08 -13.04 -6.90
CA ILE A 429 -22.08 -13.52 -5.93
C ILE A 429 -23.48 -13.52 -6.54
N LEU A 430 -23.84 -12.50 -7.33
CA LEU A 430 -25.12 -12.48 -8.04
C LEU A 430 -25.22 -13.63 -9.06
N GLU A 431 -24.13 -13.89 -9.80
CA GLU A 431 -24.06 -15.04 -10.72
C GLU A 431 -24.27 -16.36 -9.96
N MET A 432 -23.58 -16.57 -8.83
CA MET A 432 -23.78 -17.78 -8.00
C MET A 432 -25.22 -17.92 -7.51
N THR A 433 -25.85 -16.81 -7.17
CA THR A 433 -27.26 -16.78 -6.74
C THR A 433 -28.20 -17.19 -7.86
N LEU A 434 -27.96 -16.72 -9.08
CA LEU A 434 -28.78 -17.07 -10.26
C LEU A 434 -28.57 -18.50 -10.76
N THR A 435 -27.33 -18.99 -10.67
CA THR A 435 -26.93 -20.27 -11.27
C THR A 435 -27.01 -21.48 -10.33
N GLY A 436 -27.34 -21.24 -9.06
CA GLY A 436 -27.27 -22.30 -8.04
C GLY A 436 -25.84 -22.67 -7.67
N GLY A 437 -24.95 -21.67 -7.60
CA GLY A 437 -23.55 -21.82 -7.18
C GLY A 437 -22.60 -22.31 -8.27
N ILE A 438 -23.03 -22.30 -9.53
CA ILE A 438 -22.22 -22.77 -10.67
C ILE A 438 -21.60 -21.59 -11.39
N SER A 439 -20.26 -21.57 -11.51
CA SER A 439 -19.56 -20.58 -12.32
C SER A 439 -19.89 -20.72 -13.80
N THR A 440 -20.29 -19.64 -14.47
CA THR A 440 -20.52 -19.64 -15.92
C THR A 440 -19.20 -19.65 -16.71
N VAL A 441 -18.07 -19.35 -16.08
CA VAL A 441 -16.74 -19.37 -16.70
C VAL A 441 -16.14 -20.77 -16.69
N THR A 442 -16.10 -21.43 -15.52
CA THR A 442 -15.45 -22.74 -15.36
C THR A 442 -16.43 -23.91 -15.45
N GLY A 443 -17.72 -23.69 -15.23
CA GLY A 443 -18.71 -24.74 -15.10
C GLY A 443 -18.68 -25.51 -13.77
N GLU A 444 -17.79 -25.12 -12.85
CA GLU A 444 -17.65 -25.73 -11.55
C GLU A 444 -18.68 -25.20 -10.55
N LYS A 445 -19.12 -26.06 -9.64
CA LYS A 445 -19.97 -25.66 -8.51
C LYS A 445 -19.08 -25.14 -7.39
N LEU A 446 -19.04 -23.82 -7.22
CA LEU A 446 -18.19 -23.15 -6.22
C LEU A 446 -18.83 -23.15 -4.82
N VAL A 447 -20.15 -23.11 -4.75
CA VAL A 447 -20.89 -23.07 -3.49
C VAL A 447 -22.16 -23.91 -3.58
N ASP A 448 -22.54 -24.57 -2.50
CA ASP A 448 -23.76 -25.39 -2.46
C ASP A 448 -24.98 -24.53 -2.09
N VAL A 449 -25.58 -23.93 -3.09
CA VAL A 449 -26.83 -23.16 -3.03
C VAL A 449 -27.79 -23.63 -4.13
N GLU A 450 -29.08 -23.41 -3.91
CA GLU A 450 -30.07 -23.61 -4.95
C GLU A 450 -30.21 -22.38 -5.83
N ALA A 451 -30.52 -22.56 -7.12
CA ALA A 451 -30.81 -21.44 -8.00
C ALA A 451 -32.07 -20.71 -7.54
N CYS A 452 -32.00 -19.41 -7.53
CA CYS A 452 -33.03 -18.54 -6.96
C CYS A 452 -34.07 -18.15 -8.02
N PRO A 453 -35.39 -18.16 -7.72
CA PRO A 453 -36.39 -17.48 -8.53
C PRO A 453 -36.11 -15.99 -8.62
N LEU A 454 -36.25 -15.38 -9.79
CA LEU A 454 -35.91 -13.97 -10.01
C LEU A 454 -36.67 -13.01 -9.09
N GLU A 455 -37.86 -13.36 -8.65
CA GLU A 455 -38.71 -12.61 -7.73
C GLU A 455 -38.07 -12.48 -6.33
N ASN A 456 -37.22 -13.43 -5.94
CA ASN A 456 -36.55 -13.46 -4.64
C ASN A 456 -35.08 -13.05 -4.72
N ILE A 457 -34.62 -12.60 -5.88
CA ILE A 457 -33.18 -12.40 -6.18
C ILE A 457 -32.46 -11.51 -5.15
N ARG A 458 -33.10 -10.44 -4.64
CA ARG A 458 -32.48 -9.55 -3.68
C ARG A 458 -32.24 -10.24 -2.33
N GLU A 459 -33.25 -10.95 -1.83
CA GLU A 459 -33.15 -11.65 -0.54
C GLU A 459 -32.07 -12.72 -0.57
N ASP A 460 -32.08 -13.56 -1.62
CA ASP A 460 -31.13 -14.66 -1.75
C ASP A 460 -29.70 -14.16 -2.10
N PHE A 461 -29.60 -13.03 -2.82
CA PHE A 461 -28.32 -12.36 -3.03
C PHE A 461 -27.68 -11.95 -1.70
N TYR A 462 -28.39 -11.28 -0.80
CA TYR A 462 -27.83 -10.87 0.50
C TYR A 462 -27.50 -12.07 1.41
N LYS A 463 -28.28 -13.15 1.36
CA LYS A 463 -27.94 -14.41 2.05
C LYS A 463 -26.61 -14.99 1.55
N ASN A 464 -26.38 -14.95 0.23
CA ASN A 464 -25.14 -15.41 -0.35
C ASN A 464 -23.99 -14.44 -0.08
N VAL A 465 -24.22 -13.12 -0.07
CA VAL A 465 -23.21 -12.15 0.39
C VAL A 465 -22.73 -12.50 1.80
N GLN A 466 -23.66 -12.71 2.76
CA GLN A 466 -23.28 -13.13 4.12
C GLN A 466 -22.41 -14.40 4.10
N ARG A 467 -22.84 -15.43 3.38
CA ARG A 467 -22.08 -16.70 3.28
C ARG A 467 -20.64 -16.49 2.78
N PHE A 468 -20.47 -15.71 1.72
CA PHE A 468 -19.13 -15.46 1.18
C PHE A 468 -18.31 -14.55 2.07
N VAL A 469 -18.94 -13.63 2.80
CA VAL A 469 -18.27 -12.79 3.80
C VAL A 469 -17.79 -13.63 4.99
N ASP A 470 -18.58 -14.61 5.44
CA ASP A 470 -18.14 -15.56 6.49
C ASP A 470 -16.88 -16.33 6.07
N GLU A 471 -16.84 -16.84 4.83
CA GLU A 471 -15.65 -17.54 4.31
C GLU A 471 -14.47 -16.60 4.08
N MET A 472 -14.71 -15.40 3.58
CA MET A 472 -13.69 -14.35 3.44
C MET A 472 -13.06 -14.01 4.80
N ALA A 473 -13.88 -13.82 5.84
CA ALA A 473 -13.37 -13.48 7.17
C ALA A 473 -12.49 -14.61 7.75
N LYS A 474 -12.84 -15.88 7.54
CA LYS A 474 -12.00 -17.02 7.92
C LYS A 474 -10.66 -16.99 7.20
N ALA A 475 -10.67 -16.85 5.86
CA ALA A 475 -9.47 -16.82 5.05
C ALA A 475 -8.57 -15.63 5.42
N ALA A 476 -9.12 -14.43 5.54
CA ALA A 476 -8.40 -13.21 5.91
C ALA A 476 -7.77 -13.31 7.32
N ASN A 477 -8.49 -13.86 8.28
CA ASN A 477 -7.97 -14.11 9.63
C ASN A 477 -6.87 -15.18 9.63
N GLY A 478 -6.98 -16.20 8.80
CA GLY A 478 -5.95 -17.21 8.58
C GLY A 478 -4.67 -16.58 8.01
N ALA A 479 -4.79 -15.77 6.97
CA ALA A 479 -3.68 -15.04 6.36
C ALA A 479 -3.01 -14.08 7.36
N SER A 480 -3.79 -13.37 8.17
CA SER A 480 -3.25 -12.49 9.23
C SER A 480 -2.44 -13.26 10.26
N ARG A 481 -2.87 -14.48 10.64
CA ARG A 481 -2.10 -15.37 11.53
C ARG A 481 -0.81 -15.86 10.87
N ALA A 482 -0.82 -16.14 9.57
CA ALA A 482 0.39 -16.48 8.85
C ALA A 482 1.39 -15.32 8.85
N ILE A 483 0.93 -14.10 8.53
CA ILE A 483 1.75 -12.89 8.51
C ILE A 483 2.32 -12.54 9.88
N SER A 484 1.61 -12.84 10.97
CA SER A 484 2.09 -12.57 12.33
C SER A 484 3.39 -13.29 12.68
N THR A 485 3.76 -14.33 11.95
CA THR A 485 5.07 -14.99 12.08
C THR A 485 6.22 -14.12 11.56
N GLN A 486 5.90 -13.06 10.83
CA GLN A 486 6.85 -12.13 10.23
C GLN A 486 6.84 -10.80 11.01
N ARG A 487 7.45 -10.79 12.20
CA ARG A 487 7.52 -9.60 13.07
C ARG A 487 8.25 -8.45 12.40
N VAL A 488 7.88 -7.20 12.75
CA VAL A 488 8.39 -5.96 12.15
C VAL A 488 8.72 -4.92 13.22
N PRO A 489 9.76 -5.16 14.02
CA PRO A 489 10.11 -4.30 15.15
C PRO A 489 10.45 -2.86 14.76
N PHE A 490 11.05 -2.60 13.61
CA PHE A 490 11.34 -1.25 13.17
C PHE A 490 10.06 -0.48 12.79
N LEU A 491 9.20 -1.07 11.97
CA LEU A 491 7.91 -0.48 11.62
C LEU A 491 7.06 -0.23 12.86
N SER A 492 7.03 -1.18 13.79
CA SER A 492 6.27 -1.08 15.04
C SER A 492 6.63 0.16 15.86
N CYS A 493 7.90 0.59 15.84
CA CYS A 493 8.33 1.84 16.47
C CYS A 493 7.67 3.09 15.87
N LEU A 494 7.29 3.04 14.60
CA LEU A 494 6.63 4.13 13.86
C LEU A 494 5.10 4.04 13.88
N MET A 495 4.56 2.97 14.48
CA MET A 495 3.13 2.65 14.53
C MET A 495 2.56 2.61 15.96
N GLY A 496 3.23 3.25 16.91
CA GLY A 496 2.78 3.32 18.31
C GLY A 496 3.38 2.25 19.24
N GLY A 497 4.15 1.29 18.73
CA GLY A 497 4.74 0.21 19.53
C GLY A 497 5.62 0.67 20.68
N LEU A 498 6.26 1.85 20.59
CA LEU A 498 7.06 2.42 21.67
C LEU A 498 6.26 2.69 22.97
N GLU A 499 4.95 2.85 22.87
CA GLU A 499 4.09 3.08 24.04
C GLU A 499 3.86 1.80 24.83
N ASN A 500 3.61 0.69 24.14
CA ASN A 500 3.13 -0.56 24.73
C ASN A 500 4.09 -1.75 24.63
N GLY A 501 5.16 -1.68 23.81
CA GLY A 501 6.12 -2.76 23.61
C GLY A 501 5.58 -3.94 22.79
N ILE A 502 4.56 -3.70 21.96
CA ILE A 502 3.88 -4.72 21.16
C ILE A 502 4.18 -4.49 19.68
N ASP A 503 4.57 -5.55 18.99
CA ASP A 503 4.73 -5.54 17.53
C ASP A 503 3.38 -5.33 16.85
N GLU A 504 3.34 -4.52 15.79
CA GLU A 504 2.08 -4.16 15.11
C GLU A 504 1.38 -5.37 14.47
N ARG A 505 2.12 -6.47 14.23
CA ARG A 505 1.59 -7.75 13.70
C ARG A 505 1.28 -8.78 14.79
N ASP A 506 1.28 -8.39 16.06
CA ASP A 506 0.89 -9.31 17.13
C ASP A 506 -0.58 -9.71 16.99
N ILE A 507 -0.87 -11.02 17.02
CA ILE A 507 -2.24 -11.56 16.86
C ILE A 507 -3.02 -11.70 18.17
N HIS A 508 -2.36 -11.48 19.29
CA HIS A 508 -2.94 -11.65 20.62
C HIS A 508 -3.16 -10.31 21.33
N LYS A 509 -2.38 -9.29 20.93
CA LYS A 509 -2.38 -7.96 21.54
C LYS A 509 -2.33 -6.89 20.45
N GLN A 510 -3.15 -5.89 20.59
CA GLN A 510 -3.16 -4.77 19.65
C GLN A 510 -1.97 -3.84 19.91
N GLY A 511 -1.07 -3.72 18.93
CA GLY A 511 0.10 -2.85 19.00
C GLY A 511 -0.20 -1.39 18.61
N THR A 512 -1.15 -1.17 17.72
CA THR A 512 -1.59 0.15 17.22
C THR A 512 -2.81 0.67 17.97
N LYS A 513 -3.07 1.98 17.98
CA LYS A 513 -4.26 2.57 18.62
C LYS A 513 -5.55 2.08 17.97
N TYR A 514 -5.57 2.03 16.62
CA TYR A 514 -6.67 1.51 15.82
C TYR A 514 -6.24 0.25 15.07
N ASN A 515 -7.19 -0.66 14.90
CA ASN A 515 -6.97 -1.89 14.17
C ASN A 515 -8.25 -2.31 13.46
N GLY A 516 -8.12 -3.02 12.35
CA GLY A 516 -9.24 -3.55 11.59
C GLY A 516 -8.74 -4.56 10.58
N SER A 517 -9.64 -5.01 9.70
CA SER A 517 -9.30 -5.78 8.50
C SER A 517 -10.10 -5.25 7.35
N GLY A 518 -9.44 -4.86 6.26
CA GLY A 518 -10.10 -4.27 5.11
C GLY A 518 -10.81 -5.32 4.26
N CYS A 519 -11.92 -4.93 3.67
CA CYS A 519 -12.60 -5.66 2.62
C CYS A 519 -12.91 -4.70 1.48
N LEU A 520 -12.19 -4.85 0.36
CA LEU A 520 -12.45 -4.10 -0.86
C LEU A 520 -13.62 -4.74 -1.60
N ILE A 521 -14.71 -3.97 -1.78
CA ILE A 521 -15.97 -4.47 -2.32
C ILE A 521 -16.19 -3.90 -3.72
N HIS A 522 -16.40 -4.78 -4.68
CA HIS A 522 -16.52 -4.42 -6.08
C HIS A 522 -17.93 -4.64 -6.63
N GLY A 523 -18.36 -3.75 -7.52
CA GLY A 523 -19.49 -4.00 -8.41
C GLY A 523 -20.85 -3.53 -7.92
N VAL A 524 -20.95 -2.61 -6.96
CA VAL A 524 -22.25 -2.06 -6.49
C VAL A 524 -23.11 -1.55 -7.64
N SER A 525 -22.54 -0.78 -8.57
CA SER A 525 -23.25 -0.29 -9.75
C SER A 525 -23.75 -1.42 -10.64
N VAL A 526 -22.97 -2.49 -10.82
CA VAL A 526 -23.38 -3.65 -11.60
C VAL A 526 -24.57 -4.36 -10.96
N ILE A 527 -24.59 -4.46 -9.62
CA ILE A 527 -25.73 -5.08 -8.92
C ILE A 527 -26.98 -4.22 -9.06
N ALA A 528 -26.88 -2.90 -8.85
CA ALA A 528 -28.02 -1.99 -9.00
C ALA A 528 -28.61 -2.05 -10.43
N ASP A 529 -27.75 -2.00 -11.43
CA ASP A 529 -28.15 -2.12 -12.84
C ASP A 529 -28.77 -3.49 -13.15
N SER A 530 -28.24 -4.56 -12.57
CA SER A 530 -28.76 -5.91 -12.76
C SER A 530 -30.12 -6.08 -12.12
N PHE A 531 -30.34 -5.55 -10.94
CA PHE A 531 -31.65 -5.57 -10.29
C PHE A 531 -32.67 -4.76 -11.08
N ALA A 532 -32.31 -3.58 -11.60
CA ALA A 532 -33.18 -2.80 -12.45
C ALA A 532 -33.54 -3.55 -13.77
N ALA A 533 -32.57 -4.27 -14.35
CA ALA A 533 -32.80 -5.08 -15.54
C ALA A 533 -33.70 -6.29 -15.27
N ILE A 534 -33.53 -6.96 -14.13
CA ILE A 534 -34.40 -8.06 -13.69
C ILE A 534 -35.82 -7.58 -13.41
N ASP A 535 -35.99 -6.46 -12.69
CA ASP A 535 -37.31 -5.85 -12.46
C ASP A 535 -38.02 -5.55 -13.77
N LYS A 536 -37.31 -4.98 -14.75
CA LYS A 536 -37.85 -4.68 -16.06
C LYS A 536 -38.24 -5.94 -16.82
N LEU A 537 -37.38 -6.97 -16.75
CA LEU A 537 -37.69 -8.28 -17.38
C LEU A 537 -38.95 -8.89 -16.82
N LEU A 538 -39.10 -8.93 -15.51
CA LEU A 538 -40.26 -9.46 -14.83
C LEU A 538 -41.55 -8.67 -15.14
N ALA A 539 -41.43 -7.33 -15.28
CA ALA A 539 -42.58 -6.47 -15.58
C ALA A 539 -43.03 -6.50 -17.03
N GLU A 540 -42.11 -6.48 -17.97
CA GLU A 540 -42.42 -6.27 -19.41
C GLU A 540 -42.34 -7.57 -20.24
N ARG A 541 -41.48 -8.53 -19.84
CA ARG A 541 -41.25 -9.79 -20.54
C ARG A 541 -41.18 -11.01 -19.61
N PRO A 542 -42.19 -11.23 -18.72
CA PRO A 542 -42.15 -12.31 -17.72
C PRO A 542 -41.99 -13.71 -18.34
N GLN A 543 -42.45 -13.90 -19.59
CA GLN A 543 -42.30 -15.14 -20.32
C GLN A 543 -40.84 -15.50 -20.71
N ASP A 544 -39.93 -14.54 -20.60
CA ASP A 544 -38.51 -14.73 -20.89
C ASP A 544 -37.65 -14.86 -19.59
N SER A 545 -38.25 -14.75 -18.40
CA SER A 545 -37.57 -14.85 -17.13
C SER A 545 -36.78 -16.16 -16.96
N ASP A 546 -37.38 -17.28 -17.32
CA ASP A 546 -36.76 -18.60 -17.22
C ASP A 546 -35.57 -18.78 -18.19
N LYS A 547 -35.43 -17.88 -19.17
CA LYS A 547 -34.34 -17.95 -20.15
C LYS A 547 -33.09 -17.19 -19.71
N LEU A 548 -33.16 -16.36 -18.68
CA LEU A 548 -32.08 -15.45 -18.30
C LEU A 548 -30.80 -16.21 -17.96
N VAL A 549 -30.90 -17.26 -17.12
CA VAL A 549 -29.74 -18.05 -16.69
C VAL A 549 -29.08 -18.77 -17.86
N ASP A 550 -29.89 -19.35 -18.76
CA ASP A 550 -29.37 -20.01 -19.96
C ASP A 550 -28.73 -19.02 -20.93
N ALA A 551 -29.32 -17.83 -21.06
CA ALA A 551 -28.75 -16.74 -21.85
C ALA A 551 -27.38 -16.29 -21.31
N LEU A 552 -27.25 -16.13 -19.99
CA LEU A 552 -25.98 -15.81 -19.34
C LEU A 552 -24.92 -16.91 -19.58
N LYS A 553 -25.27 -18.18 -19.37
CA LYS A 553 -24.37 -19.32 -19.64
C LYS A 553 -23.93 -19.41 -21.10
N ALA A 554 -24.81 -19.04 -22.03
CA ALA A 554 -24.51 -19.01 -23.47
C ALA A 554 -23.81 -17.72 -23.92
N ASN A 555 -23.48 -16.80 -23.00
CA ASN A 555 -23.03 -15.43 -23.31
C ASN A 555 -23.94 -14.75 -24.34
N PHE A 556 -25.25 -14.92 -24.14
CA PHE A 556 -26.36 -14.44 -25.00
C PHE A 556 -26.36 -14.98 -26.44
N LYS A 557 -25.56 -15.97 -26.76
CA LYS A 557 -25.61 -16.61 -28.09
C LYS A 557 -26.92 -17.38 -28.26
N GLY A 558 -27.73 -16.95 -29.21
CA GLY A 558 -29.09 -17.47 -29.42
C GLY A 558 -30.16 -16.77 -28.56
N TYR A 559 -29.79 -15.73 -27.84
CA TYR A 559 -30.67 -14.91 -27.00
C TYR A 559 -30.46 -13.40 -27.28
N GLU A 560 -30.23 -13.06 -28.54
CA GLU A 560 -29.85 -11.70 -28.97
C GLU A 560 -30.92 -10.66 -28.60
N GLU A 561 -32.20 -11.01 -28.71
CA GLU A 561 -33.29 -10.11 -28.30
C GLU A 561 -33.28 -9.79 -26.79
N LEU A 562 -32.92 -10.78 -25.97
CA LEU A 562 -32.79 -10.58 -24.53
C LEU A 562 -31.56 -9.71 -24.22
N ARG A 563 -30.45 -9.92 -24.92
CA ARG A 563 -29.25 -9.12 -24.83
C ARG A 563 -29.49 -7.65 -25.18
N GLU A 564 -30.34 -7.37 -26.19
CA GLU A 564 -30.71 -5.99 -26.57
C GLU A 564 -31.70 -5.39 -25.58
N PHE A 565 -32.58 -6.18 -25.00
CA PHE A 565 -33.62 -5.72 -24.08
C PHE A 565 -33.06 -5.31 -22.70
N LEU A 566 -32.24 -6.14 -22.06
CA LEU A 566 -31.78 -5.92 -20.69
C LEU A 566 -31.03 -4.58 -20.47
N PRO A 567 -30.11 -4.14 -21.35
CA PRO A 567 -29.43 -2.86 -21.22
C PRO A 567 -30.35 -1.62 -21.31
N SER A 568 -31.59 -1.80 -21.78
CA SER A 568 -32.58 -0.72 -21.86
C SER A 568 -33.23 -0.37 -20.51
N ALA A 569 -32.90 -1.10 -19.44
CA ALA A 569 -33.28 -0.74 -18.07
C ALA A 569 -32.54 0.51 -17.60
N ASP A 570 -33.13 1.19 -16.64
CA ASP A 570 -32.50 2.34 -15.98
C ASP A 570 -31.13 1.96 -15.40
N LYS A 571 -30.20 2.93 -15.37
CA LYS A 571 -28.83 2.71 -14.95
C LYS A 571 -28.44 3.66 -13.81
N PHE A 572 -27.68 3.13 -12.86
CA PHE A 572 -27.04 3.90 -11.79
C PHE A 572 -26.18 5.04 -12.32
N GLY A 573 -26.17 6.17 -11.60
CA GLY A 573 -25.35 7.33 -11.93
C GLY A 573 -25.93 8.25 -13.01
N ASN A 574 -27.16 7.99 -13.49
CA ASN A 574 -27.87 8.83 -14.45
C ASN A 574 -28.93 9.75 -13.81
N ASN A 575 -28.83 10.00 -12.51
CA ASN A 575 -29.80 10.79 -11.74
C ASN A 575 -31.24 10.21 -11.82
N ILE A 576 -31.33 8.89 -11.76
CA ILE A 576 -32.58 8.15 -11.71
C ILE A 576 -32.77 7.64 -10.27
N GLU A 577 -33.59 8.36 -9.52
CA GLU A 577 -33.74 8.17 -8.06
C GLU A 577 -33.96 6.71 -7.64
N LYS A 578 -34.74 5.93 -8.40
CA LYS A 578 -35.02 4.52 -8.09
C LYS A 578 -33.74 3.69 -8.07
N VAL A 579 -32.89 3.81 -9.09
CA VAL A 579 -31.67 2.99 -9.22
C VAL A 579 -30.54 3.51 -8.36
N ASP A 580 -30.45 4.83 -8.18
CA ASP A 580 -29.47 5.46 -7.31
C ASP A 580 -29.73 5.10 -5.83
N ASN A 581 -31.02 5.07 -5.41
CA ASN A 581 -31.41 4.59 -4.07
C ASN A 581 -31.16 3.08 -3.90
N GLU A 582 -31.41 2.27 -4.93
CA GLU A 582 -31.07 0.83 -4.90
C GLU A 582 -29.56 0.63 -4.67
N ALA A 583 -28.69 1.37 -5.37
CA ALA A 583 -27.25 1.31 -5.19
C ALA A 583 -26.82 1.71 -3.76
N ALA A 584 -27.44 2.75 -3.21
CA ALA A 584 -27.20 3.18 -1.82
C ALA A 584 -27.62 2.11 -0.81
N GLU A 585 -28.77 1.45 -1.03
CA GLU A 585 -29.25 0.36 -0.19
C GLU A 585 -28.32 -0.86 -0.26
N ILE A 586 -27.87 -1.24 -1.46
CA ILE A 586 -26.89 -2.32 -1.65
C ILE A 586 -25.61 -2.01 -0.87
N ALA A 587 -25.05 -0.81 -1.05
CA ALA A 587 -23.84 -0.41 -0.35
C ALA A 587 -24.02 -0.48 1.16
N SER A 588 -25.14 0.05 1.71
CA SER A 588 -25.41 0.02 3.14
C SER A 588 -25.53 -1.40 3.69
N LYS A 589 -26.33 -2.26 3.05
CA LYS A 589 -26.55 -3.64 3.52
C LYS A 589 -25.28 -4.49 3.44
N VAL A 590 -24.51 -4.36 2.36
CA VAL A 590 -23.23 -5.09 2.21
C VAL A 590 -22.22 -4.58 3.23
N ALA A 591 -22.16 -3.27 3.48
CA ALA A 591 -21.31 -2.71 4.52
C ALA A 591 -21.65 -3.26 5.92
N ASP A 592 -22.94 -3.33 6.26
CA ASP A 592 -23.41 -3.88 7.53
C ASP A 592 -23.03 -5.37 7.68
N ILE A 593 -23.16 -6.16 6.62
CA ILE A 593 -22.75 -7.57 6.59
C ILE A 593 -21.24 -7.70 6.86
N VAL A 594 -20.42 -6.95 6.14
CA VAL A 594 -18.95 -6.99 6.29
C VAL A 594 -18.52 -6.51 7.67
N ALA A 595 -19.08 -5.39 8.15
CA ALA A 595 -18.76 -4.84 9.48
C ALA A 595 -19.25 -5.72 10.64
N GLY A 596 -20.19 -6.64 10.38
CA GLY A 596 -20.63 -7.68 11.32
C GLY A 596 -19.55 -8.67 11.68
N GLU A 597 -18.62 -8.95 10.75
CA GLU A 597 -17.52 -9.87 10.96
C GLU A 597 -16.41 -9.27 11.83
N LYS A 598 -15.67 -10.17 12.50
CA LYS A 598 -14.59 -9.79 13.42
C LYS A 598 -13.26 -10.35 12.94
N ASN A 599 -12.24 -9.50 13.02
CA ASN A 599 -10.88 -9.92 12.77
C ASN A 599 -10.27 -10.68 13.97
N TYR A 600 -9.04 -11.16 13.81
CA TYR A 600 -8.31 -11.95 14.80
C TYR A 600 -8.11 -11.25 16.18
N LEU A 601 -8.24 -9.92 16.26
CA LEU A 601 -8.20 -9.14 17.51
C LEU A 601 -9.59 -8.77 18.04
N GLY A 602 -10.66 -9.19 17.35
CA GLY A 602 -12.04 -8.88 17.72
C GLY A 602 -12.55 -7.52 17.23
N ASN A 603 -11.78 -6.82 16.39
CA ASN A 603 -12.20 -5.58 15.74
C ASN A 603 -13.02 -5.87 14.48
N PRO A 604 -13.91 -4.95 14.03
CA PRO A 604 -14.73 -5.17 12.85
C PRO A 604 -13.90 -5.20 11.58
N PHE A 605 -14.39 -5.94 10.57
CA PHE A 605 -13.95 -5.71 9.21
C PHE A 605 -14.44 -4.33 8.73
N ARG A 606 -13.65 -3.68 7.86
CA ARG A 606 -13.91 -2.35 7.33
C ARG A 606 -14.31 -2.46 5.87
N PRO A 607 -15.59 -2.21 5.52
CA PRO A 607 -16.03 -2.21 4.13
C PRO A 607 -15.43 -1.01 3.39
N ASP A 608 -14.86 -1.25 2.21
CA ASP A 608 -14.35 -0.23 1.30
C ASP A 608 -14.88 -0.51 -0.12
N PHE A 609 -15.70 0.40 -0.65
CA PHE A 609 -16.29 0.26 -1.97
C PHE A 609 -15.36 0.85 -3.02
N SER A 610 -14.48 0.01 -3.54
CA SER A 610 -13.49 0.42 -4.52
C SER A 610 -13.34 -0.59 -5.65
N SER A 611 -12.83 -0.12 -6.78
CA SER A 611 -12.55 -0.97 -7.93
C SER A 611 -11.13 -0.67 -8.44
N PRO A 612 -10.08 -0.94 -7.65
CA PRO A 612 -8.73 -0.80 -8.17
C PRO A 612 -8.52 -1.80 -9.33
N SER A 613 -7.35 -1.98 -9.83
CA SER A 613 -7.01 -2.76 -11.02
C SER A 613 -7.74 -4.11 -11.25
N THR A 614 -8.51 -4.60 -10.28
CA THR A 614 -9.32 -5.82 -10.38
C THR A 614 -10.43 -5.79 -11.44
N HIS A 615 -10.87 -4.61 -11.88
CA HIS A 615 -11.85 -4.50 -12.97
C HIS A 615 -11.42 -5.23 -14.25
N LEU A 616 -10.12 -5.40 -14.47
CA LEU A 616 -9.58 -6.21 -15.57
C LEU A 616 -10.00 -7.66 -15.48
N LEU A 617 -10.27 -8.18 -14.28
CA LEU A 617 -10.67 -9.57 -14.05
C LEU A 617 -12.16 -9.83 -14.34
N TYR A 618 -12.96 -8.78 -14.41
CA TYR A 618 -14.40 -8.91 -14.73
C TYR A 618 -14.68 -9.11 -16.22
N GLY A 619 -13.70 -8.93 -17.08
CA GLY A 619 -13.81 -9.08 -18.52
C GLY A 619 -13.46 -10.47 -19.06
N TYR A 620 -13.12 -11.41 -18.20
CA TYR A 620 -12.75 -12.77 -18.61
C TYR A 620 -13.84 -13.77 -18.33
#